data_c973aba4c663fef53e8eab96d9a9e232
#
_entry.id   c973aba4c663fef53e8eab96d9a9e232
#
_cell.length_a   1.000
_cell.length_b   1.000
_cell.length_c   1.000
_cell.angle_alpha   90.00
_cell.angle_beta   90.00
_cell.angle_gamma   90.00
#
_symmetry.space_group_name_H-M   'P 1'
#
loop_
_entity.id
_entity.type
_entity.pdbx_description
1 polymer ?
#
loop_
_entity_poly.entity_id
_entity_poly.type
_entity_poly.pdbx_seq_one_letter_code
_entity_poly.pdbx_strand_id
1 'polypeptide(L)'
;SAASDVYKRQGYTHYSLSLNGNLQMGQEYTVYDEHCKTCVAKYSHIVKTERFAKEYMYEKEDLGVTYTPEKTTFKVWAPTALAVNVGYVLNGKKIVESMARQDKGVFSLTVNKDLNGVHYSYLVRVNGEYKVVTDPYTCFSGPNGQYSVIVDPKSLKLQKKVKLKPMDSECDAIIYEASIRDMTSQTGIGVSHPKKFVGFTEENEITKAHNTGFSYLKSLGVTHVQLMPVFDFGSVDEVYPNIFYNWGYDPVQYRCLEGAYSLDPKNAKLRIEEFANLVHDCHKAGIRVNLDLVFNHVYVKENFALENMVPDYYFLMNREGEFSNGSFCGNDIDTQPYICLLYTSDA
;
A
#
# COMPACT_ATOMS: atom_id res chain seq x y z
N SER A 1 -35.30 -10.10 22.07
CA SER A 1 -34.44 -8.92 22.14
C SER A 1 -34.83 -8.06 23.31
N ALA A 2 -34.00 -7.90 24.29
CA ALA A 2 -34.21 -6.97 25.36
C ALA A 2 -33.15 -5.85 25.23
N ALA A 3 -33.58 -4.60 25.11
CA ALA A 3 -32.73 -3.44 25.34
C ALA A 3 -32.50 -3.37 26.85
N SER A 4 -31.28 -3.49 27.33
CA SER A 4 -31.01 -3.58 28.74
C SER A 4 -30.60 -2.27 29.41
N ASP A 5 -29.99 -1.32 28.69
CA ASP A 5 -29.54 -0.04 29.27
C ASP A 5 -29.67 1.13 28.30
N VAL A 6 -30.21 2.24 28.78
CA VAL A 6 -30.36 3.50 28.07
C VAL A 6 -29.55 4.59 28.76
N TYR A 7 -28.53 5.12 28.10
CA TYR A 7 -27.76 6.27 28.57
C TYR A 7 -28.09 7.53 27.77
N LYS A 8 -28.41 8.62 28.46
CA LYS A 8 -28.53 9.94 27.84
C LYS A 8 -27.29 10.79 28.13
N ARG A 9 -26.46 11.03 27.16
CA ARG A 9 -25.31 11.94 27.27
C ARG A 9 -25.34 12.92 26.09
N GLN A 10 -25.31 14.22 26.36
CA GLN A 10 -25.22 15.29 25.37
C GLN A 10 -26.25 15.23 24.21
N GLY A 11 -27.53 14.93 24.51
CA GLY A 11 -28.59 14.89 23.50
C GLY A 11 -28.70 13.61 22.65
N TYR A 12 -27.84 12.62 22.89
CA TYR A 12 -27.90 11.31 22.26
C TYR A 12 -28.41 10.24 23.21
N THR A 13 -29.17 9.27 22.68
CA THR A 13 -29.64 8.11 23.43
C THR A 13 -28.81 6.89 23.00
N HIS A 14 -28.12 6.24 23.95
CA HIS A 14 -27.36 5.02 23.73
C HIS A 14 -28.19 3.82 24.15
N TYR A 15 -28.20 2.77 23.34
CA TYR A 15 -28.85 1.51 23.61
C TYR A 15 -27.83 0.38 23.61
N SER A 16 -27.86 -0.50 24.61
CA SER A 16 -27.14 -1.76 24.61
C SER A 16 -28.05 -2.87 24.13
N LEU A 17 -27.63 -3.61 23.11
CA LEU A 17 -28.39 -4.72 22.55
C LEU A 17 -27.64 -6.03 22.76
N SER A 18 -28.32 -7.06 23.24
CA SER A 18 -27.77 -8.41 23.35
C SER A 18 -28.24 -9.28 22.18
N LEU A 19 -27.31 -10.00 21.57
CA LEU A 19 -27.62 -10.97 20.51
C LEU A 19 -27.98 -12.32 21.13
N ASN A 20 -29.06 -12.90 20.65
CA ASN A 20 -29.41 -14.29 20.95
C ASN A 20 -28.64 -15.22 19.99
N GLY A 21 -27.41 -15.54 20.34
CA GLY A 21 -26.54 -16.41 19.55
C GLY A 21 -25.12 -15.89 19.37
N ASN A 22 -24.28 -16.65 18.68
CA ASN A 22 -22.91 -16.27 18.39
C ASN A 22 -22.84 -15.34 17.17
N LEU A 23 -22.07 -14.26 17.31
CA LEU A 23 -21.72 -13.41 16.19
C LEU A 23 -20.92 -14.21 15.15
N GLN A 24 -21.36 -14.16 13.90
CA GLN A 24 -20.65 -14.75 12.76
C GLN A 24 -19.97 -13.65 11.95
N MET A 25 -18.65 -13.71 11.79
CA MET A 25 -17.92 -12.78 10.97
C MET A 25 -18.27 -12.92 9.47
N GLY A 26 -18.30 -11.79 8.78
CA GLY A 26 -18.67 -11.75 7.37
C GLY A 26 -20.17 -11.81 7.11
N GLN A 27 -21.00 -11.60 8.14
CA GLN A 27 -22.44 -11.40 8.00
C GLN A 27 -22.79 -9.93 8.19
N GLU A 28 -23.93 -9.51 7.64
CA GLU A 28 -24.48 -8.17 7.89
C GLU A 28 -25.59 -8.26 8.93
N TYR A 29 -25.51 -7.44 9.97
CA TYR A 29 -26.49 -7.35 11.03
C TYR A 29 -27.19 -6.00 10.93
N THR A 30 -28.52 -6.02 10.76
CA THR A 30 -29.33 -4.82 10.70
C THR A 30 -30.11 -4.64 11.97
N VAL A 31 -30.00 -3.46 12.59
CA VAL A 31 -30.79 -3.05 13.74
C VAL A 31 -31.99 -2.27 13.25
N TYR A 32 -33.16 -2.57 13.78
CA TYR A 32 -34.42 -1.87 13.54
C TYR A 32 -34.87 -1.19 14.82
N ASP A 33 -35.28 0.06 14.72
CA ASP A 33 -35.97 0.74 15.81
C ASP A 33 -37.50 0.55 15.76
N GLU A 34 -38.22 1.06 16.75
CA GLU A 34 -39.68 1.00 16.85
C GLU A 34 -40.41 1.74 15.72
N HIS A 35 -39.71 2.63 15.00
CA HIS A 35 -40.21 3.40 13.87
C HIS A 35 -39.77 2.80 12.52
N CYS A 36 -39.30 1.56 12.50
CA CYS A 36 -38.78 0.86 11.31
C CYS A 36 -37.59 1.55 10.64
N LYS A 37 -36.89 2.44 11.34
CA LYS A 37 -35.59 2.91 10.86
C LYS A 37 -34.55 1.82 11.00
N THR A 38 -33.64 1.77 10.06
CA THR A 38 -32.62 0.70 10.00
C THR A 38 -31.23 1.27 10.08
N CYS A 39 -30.33 0.53 10.73
CA CYS A 39 -28.91 0.80 10.75
C CYS A 39 -28.14 -0.52 10.62
N VAL A 40 -27.11 -0.55 9.79
CA VAL A 40 -26.22 -1.71 9.71
C VAL A 40 -25.20 -1.62 10.83
N ALA A 41 -25.07 -2.68 11.62
CA ALA A 41 -24.09 -2.76 12.69
C ALA A 41 -22.68 -2.94 12.09
N LYS A 42 -21.70 -2.21 12.65
CA LYS A 42 -20.28 -2.33 12.30
C LYS A 42 -19.58 -3.26 13.28
N TYR A 43 -18.55 -3.97 12.83
CA TYR A 43 -17.75 -4.84 13.69
C TYR A 43 -16.87 -4.06 14.67
N SER A 44 -16.35 -2.91 14.26
CA SER A 44 -15.58 -1.96 15.07
C SER A 44 -14.57 -2.66 16.00
N HIS A 45 -14.60 -2.44 17.31
CA HIS A 45 -13.65 -3.01 18.28
C HIS A 45 -13.57 -4.55 18.31
N ILE A 46 -14.54 -5.26 17.74
CA ILE A 46 -14.50 -6.73 17.70
C ILE A 46 -13.26 -7.21 16.95
N VAL A 47 -12.86 -6.50 15.89
CA VAL A 47 -11.66 -6.85 15.10
C VAL A 47 -10.35 -6.65 15.86
N LYS A 48 -10.37 -5.95 17.01
CA LYS A 48 -9.22 -5.70 17.90
C LYS A 48 -9.10 -6.73 19.03
N THR A 49 -10.00 -7.71 19.11
CA THR A 49 -10.01 -8.68 20.21
C THR A 49 -9.03 -9.83 19.97
N GLU A 50 -8.47 -10.38 21.05
CA GLU A 50 -7.65 -11.61 20.99
C GLU A 50 -8.40 -12.78 20.33
N ARG A 51 -9.72 -12.87 20.58
CA ARG A 51 -10.57 -13.89 19.97
C ARG A 51 -10.58 -13.75 18.45
N PHE A 52 -10.73 -12.53 17.93
CA PHE A 52 -10.69 -12.29 16.49
C PHE A 52 -9.32 -12.64 15.90
N ALA A 53 -8.23 -12.22 16.55
CA ALA A 53 -6.88 -12.58 16.12
C ALA A 53 -6.69 -14.10 16.06
N LYS A 54 -7.06 -14.82 17.12
CA LYS A 54 -6.95 -16.29 17.19
C LYS A 54 -7.77 -17.01 16.10
N GLU A 55 -8.98 -16.51 15.80
CA GLU A 55 -9.88 -17.12 14.83
C GLU A 55 -9.50 -16.79 13.38
N TYR A 56 -8.99 -15.56 13.11
CA TYR A 56 -8.84 -15.03 11.75
C TYR A 56 -7.40 -14.68 11.34
N MET A 57 -6.41 -14.75 12.23
CA MET A 57 -5.02 -14.55 11.82
C MET A 57 -4.63 -15.50 10.69
N TYR A 58 -4.06 -14.94 9.64
CA TYR A 58 -3.61 -15.65 8.45
C TYR A 58 -2.10 -15.53 8.32
N GLU A 59 -1.39 -16.64 8.44
CA GLU A 59 0.07 -16.69 8.53
C GLU A 59 0.76 -17.10 7.23
N LYS A 60 -0.01 -17.36 6.15
CA LYS A 60 0.57 -17.74 4.87
C LYS A 60 0.94 -16.51 4.05
N GLU A 61 2.08 -16.58 3.38
CA GLU A 61 2.62 -15.51 2.52
C GLU A 61 2.11 -15.61 1.07
N ASP A 62 0.82 -15.95 0.87
CA ASP A 62 0.25 -16.22 -0.44
C ASP A 62 -0.94 -15.28 -0.79
N LEU A 63 -1.06 -14.14 -0.07
CA LEU A 63 -2.03 -13.11 -0.39
C LEU A 63 -1.59 -12.27 -1.60
N GLY A 64 -2.56 -11.69 -2.29
CA GLY A 64 -2.37 -10.96 -3.54
C GLY A 64 -2.60 -11.83 -4.77
N VAL A 65 -1.93 -11.50 -5.87
CA VAL A 65 -2.07 -12.20 -7.14
C VAL A 65 -0.90 -13.12 -7.41
N THR A 66 -1.21 -14.39 -7.67
CA THR A 66 -0.25 -15.36 -8.24
C THR A 66 -0.61 -15.58 -9.69
N TYR A 67 0.35 -15.28 -10.58
CA TYR A 67 0.18 -15.36 -12.02
C TYR A 67 1.03 -16.45 -12.66
N THR A 68 0.41 -17.19 -13.58
CA THR A 68 1.09 -17.96 -14.64
C THR A 68 0.36 -17.74 -15.97
N PRO A 69 0.98 -18.04 -17.13
CA PRO A 69 0.30 -17.89 -18.43
C PRO A 69 -1.01 -18.69 -18.55
N GLU A 70 -1.14 -19.80 -17.80
CA GLU A 70 -2.32 -20.67 -17.84
C GLU A 70 -3.43 -20.21 -16.90
N LYS A 71 -3.05 -19.56 -15.78
CA LYS A 71 -4.01 -19.15 -14.73
C LYS A 71 -3.52 -18.01 -13.87
N THR A 72 -4.49 -17.27 -13.37
CA THR A 72 -4.27 -16.20 -12.38
C THR A 72 -5.10 -16.50 -11.13
N THR A 73 -4.48 -16.52 -9.96
CA THR A 73 -5.15 -16.73 -8.68
C THR A 73 -5.13 -15.41 -7.89
N PHE A 74 -6.30 -14.93 -7.51
CA PHE A 74 -6.52 -13.79 -6.63
C PHE A 74 -6.78 -14.28 -5.23
N LYS A 75 -6.15 -13.67 -4.22
CA LYS A 75 -6.33 -14.04 -2.83
C LYS A 75 -6.22 -12.82 -1.93
N VAL A 76 -7.25 -12.55 -1.13
CA VAL A 76 -7.27 -11.42 -0.19
C VAL A 76 -7.83 -11.84 1.16
N TRP A 77 -7.36 -11.21 2.21
CA TRP A 77 -7.85 -11.38 3.57
C TRP A 77 -8.86 -10.28 3.90
N ALA A 78 -10.12 -10.67 4.10
CA ALA A 78 -11.23 -9.76 4.40
C ALA A 78 -12.27 -10.45 5.32
N PRO A 79 -11.91 -10.84 6.54
CA PRO A 79 -12.76 -11.65 7.41
C PRO A 79 -14.11 -11.02 7.77
N THR A 80 -14.21 -9.69 7.77
CA THR A 80 -15.44 -8.94 8.05
C THR A 80 -16.31 -8.72 6.81
N ALA A 81 -15.81 -8.99 5.62
CA ALA A 81 -16.57 -8.80 4.39
C ALA A 81 -17.65 -9.87 4.21
N LEU A 82 -18.85 -9.47 3.81
CA LEU A 82 -19.92 -10.37 3.39
C LEU A 82 -19.60 -11.03 2.05
N ALA A 83 -19.03 -10.26 1.11
CA ALA A 83 -18.64 -10.73 -0.21
C ALA A 83 -17.44 -9.95 -0.73
N VAL A 84 -16.61 -10.61 -1.52
CA VAL A 84 -15.54 -10.00 -2.30
C VAL A 84 -15.68 -10.51 -3.74
N ASN A 85 -15.67 -9.57 -4.68
CA ASN A 85 -15.60 -9.87 -6.10
C ASN A 85 -14.32 -9.24 -6.67
N VAL A 86 -13.77 -9.83 -7.71
CA VAL A 86 -12.72 -9.19 -8.51
C VAL A 86 -13.33 -8.64 -9.79
N GLY A 87 -13.07 -7.36 -10.06
CA GLY A 87 -13.44 -6.69 -11.30
C GLY A 87 -12.22 -6.43 -12.17
N TYR A 88 -12.25 -6.82 -13.43
CA TYR A 88 -11.15 -6.60 -14.37
C TYR A 88 -11.65 -6.33 -15.79
N VAL A 89 -10.75 -5.78 -16.63
CA VAL A 89 -11.08 -5.48 -18.04
C VAL A 89 -10.29 -6.41 -18.96
N LEU A 90 -10.95 -7.29 -19.68
CA LEU A 90 -10.33 -8.20 -20.64
C LEU A 90 -10.94 -7.97 -22.04
N ASN A 91 -10.08 -7.68 -23.02
CA ASN A 91 -10.49 -7.39 -24.42
C ASN A 91 -11.59 -6.30 -24.50
N GLY A 92 -11.45 -5.23 -23.70
CA GLY A 92 -12.39 -4.12 -23.65
C GLY A 92 -13.72 -4.41 -22.92
N LYS A 93 -13.91 -5.63 -22.38
CA LYS A 93 -15.10 -6.01 -21.61
C LYS A 93 -14.80 -5.96 -20.12
N LYS A 94 -15.70 -5.32 -19.37
CA LYS A 94 -15.68 -5.38 -17.90
C LYS A 94 -16.24 -6.73 -17.45
N ILE A 95 -15.49 -7.42 -16.62
CA ILE A 95 -15.85 -8.72 -16.04
C ILE A 95 -15.81 -8.55 -14.52
N VAL A 96 -16.79 -9.11 -13.84
CA VAL A 96 -16.85 -9.17 -12.38
C VAL A 96 -17.12 -10.61 -11.99
N GLU A 97 -16.22 -11.19 -11.21
CA GLU A 97 -16.33 -12.58 -10.75
C GLU A 97 -16.29 -12.64 -9.21
N SER A 98 -17.15 -13.48 -8.64
CA SER A 98 -17.21 -13.65 -7.19
C SER A 98 -16.09 -14.54 -6.70
N MET A 99 -15.47 -14.14 -5.59
CA MET A 99 -14.44 -14.91 -4.91
C MET A 99 -15.07 -15.81 -3.84
N ALA A 100 -14.57 -17.04 -3.73
CA ALA A 100 -15.02 -17.97 -2.71
C ALA A 100 -14.36 -17.67 -1.37
N ARG A 101 -15.18 -17.58 -0.30
CA ARG A 101 -14.68 -17.46 1.07
C ARG A 101 -14.04 -18.77 1.51
N GLN A 102 -12.83 -18.68 2.05
CA GLN A 102 -12.02 -19.76 2.59
C GLN A 102 -11.91 -19.62 4.12
N ASP A 103 -11.16 -20.53 4.72
CA ASP A 103 -10.79 -20.44 6.13
C ASP A 103 -10.10 -19.12 6.47
N LYS A 104 -10.17 -18.72 7.74
CA LYS A 104 -9.56 -17.50 8.27
C LYS A 104 -10.06 -16.20 7.60
N GLY A 105 -11.21 -16.24 6.91
CA GLY A 105 -11.77 -15.07 6.23
C GLY A 105 -11.00 -14.63 4.97
N VAL A 106 -10.22 -15.53 4.40
CA VAL A 106 -9.59 -15.31 3.09
C VAL A 106 -10.62 -15.52 2.00
N PHE A 107 -10.57 -14.69 0.95
CA PHE A 107 -11.31 -14.90 -0.29
C PHE A 107 -10.37 -15.25 -1.41
N SER A 108 -10.75 -16.20 -2.26
CA SER A 108 -9.91 -16.68 -3.37
C SER A 108 -10.73 -16.94 -4.63
N LEU A 109 -10.11 -16.64 -5.78
CA LEU A 109 -10.62 -16.98 -7.12
C LEU A 109 -9.45 -17.37 -8.01
N THR A 110 -9.60 -18.44 -8.79
CA THR A 110 -8.66 -18.79 -9.86
C THR A 110 -9.36 -18.66 -11.21
N VAL A 111 -8.80 -17.83 -12.07
CA VAL A 111 -9.22 -17.63 -13.45
C VAL A 111 -8.24 -18.36 -14.37
N ASN A 112 -8.71 -19.37 -15.12
CA ASN A 112 -7.88 -20.19 -16.03
C ASN A 112 -7.72 -19.46 -17.38
N LYS A 113 -7.01 -18.30 -17.33
CA LYS A 113 -6.69 -17.47 -18.48
C LYS A 113 -5.39 -16.72 -18.24
N ASP A 114 -4.71 -16.38 -19.31
CA ASP A 114 -3.64 -15.40 -19.29
C ASP A 114 -4.24 -14.00 -19.04
N LEU A 115 -3.93 -13.43 -17.89
CA LEU A 115 -4.36 -12.08 -17.51
C LEU A 115 -3.17 -11.12 -17.39
N ASN A 116 -2.00 -11.42 -17.96
CA ASN A 116 -0.85 -10.52 -17.94
C ASN A 116 -1.19 -9.15 -18.54
N GLY A 117 -0.85 -8.08 -17.86
CA GLY A 117 -1.17 -6.71 -18.26
C GLY A 117 -2.62 -6.27 -17.98
N VAL A 118 -3.45 -7.13 -17.43
CA VAL A 118 -4.85 -6.81 -17.14
C VAL A 118 -4.96 -5.97 -15.88
N HIS A 119 -5.76 -4.90 -15.95
CA HIS A 119 -6.10 -4.06 -14.80
C HIS A 119 -7.24 -4.68 -13.99
N TYR A 120 -7.12 -4.64 -12.67
CA TYR A 120 -8.15 -5.17 -11.78
C TYR A 120 -8.28 -4.36 -10.49
N SER A 121 -9.43 -4.53 -9.83
CA SER A 121 -9.72 -4.05 -8.49
C SER A 121 -10.67 -5.00 -7.80
N TYR A 122 -10.75 -4.95 -6.48
CA TYR A 122 -11.74 -5.71 -5.71
C TYR A 122 -12.99 -4.87 -5.46
N LEU A 123 -14.14 -5.53 -5.43
CA LEU A 123 -15.40 -4.98 -4.97
C LEU A 123 -15.74 -5.68 -3.65
N VAL A 124 -15.56 -4.99 -2.55
CA VAL A 124 -15.72 -5.53 -1.20
C VAL A 124 -17.04 -5.06 -0.62
N ARG A 125 -17.89 -5.98 -0.18
CA ARG A 125 -19.10 -5.68 0.58
C ARG A 125 -18.84 -5.84 2.06
N VAL A 126 -18.83 -4.72 2.77
CA VAL A 126 -18.58 -4.68 4.21
C VAL A 126 -19.39 -3.55 4.85
N ASN A 127 -19.93 -3.77 6.06
CA ASN A 127 -20.73 -2.78 6.79
C ASN A 127 -21.90 -2.21 5.98
N GLY A 128 -22.53 -3.02 5.11
CA GLY A 128 -23.69 -2.63 4.28
C GLY A 128 -23.36 -1.90 3.00
N GLU A 129 -22.09 -1.65 2.71
CA GLU A 129 -21.65 -0.88 1.55
C GLU A 129 -20.74 -1.70 0.62
N TYR A 130 -20.78 -1.36 -0.68
CA TYR A 130 -19.78 -1.83 -1.64
C TYR A 130 -18.68 -0.77 -1.80
N LYS A 131 -17.43 -1.21 -1.68
CA LYS A 131 -16.25 -0.39 -1.93
C LYS A 131 -15.43 -0.97 -3.06
N VAL A 132 -14.92 -0.10 -3.94
CA VAL A 132 -13.89 -0.49 -4.93
C VAL A 132 -12.54 -0.30 -4.29
N VAL A 133 -11.76 -1.36 -4.23
CA VAL A 133 -10.49 -1.40 -3.48
C VAL A 133 -9.38 -1.90 -4.38
N THR A 134 -8.28 -1.16 -4.43
CA THR A 134 -7.03 -1.61 -5.06
C THR A 134 -6.46 -2.76 -4.24
N ASP A 135 -5.79 -3.70 -4.88
CA ASP A 135 -5.16 -4.82 -4.14
C ASP A 135 -4.08 -4.29 -3.17
N PRO A 136 -4.25 -4.46 -1.85
CA PRO A 136 -3.26 -3.99 -0.89
C PRO A 136 -1.93 -4.75 -0.95
N TYR A 137 -1.89 -5.89 -1.62
CA TYR A 137 -0.70 -6.75 -1.74
C TYR A 137 0.04 -6.58 -3.06
N THR A 138 -0.47 -5.75 -3.98
CA THR A 138 0.17 -5.52 -5.27
C THR A 138 1.45 -4.70 -5.14
N CYS A 139 2.44 -5.01 -6.00
CA CYS A 139 3.59 -4.13 -6.27
C CYS A 139 3.41 -3.35 -7.60
N PHE A 140 2.31 -3.59 -8.30
CA PHE A 140 2.06 -3.06 -9.64
C PHE A 140 0.73 -2.29 -9.65
N SER A 141 0.79 -0.97 -9.47
CA SER A 141 -0.37 -0.07 -9.52
C SER A 141 -0.38 0.79 -10.77
N GLY A 142 -1.57 1.19 -11.18
CA GLY A 142 -1.76 2.29 -12.12
C GLY A 142 -1.53 3.65 -11.45
N PRO A 143 -1.61 4.76 -12.22
CA PRO A 143 -1.41 6.10 -11.68
C PRO A 143 -2.29 6.39 -10.47
N ASN A 144 -1.70 7.08 -9.47
CA ASN A 144 -2.39 7.49 -8.24
C ASN A 144 -3.05 6.31 -7.48
N GLY A 145 -2.52 5.09 -7.60
CA GLY A 145 -3.06 3.92 -6.92
C GLY A 145 -4.47 3.51 -7.36
N GLN A 146 -4.97 3.96 -8.52
CA GLN A 146 -6.37 3.80 -8.92
C GLN A 146 -6.79 2.37 -9.22
N TYR A 147 -5.88 1.51 -9.63
CA TYR A 147 -6.09 0.10 -9.94
C TYR A 147 -4.80 -0.69 -9.82
N SER A 148 -4.94 -1.99 -9.69
CA SER A 148 -3.81 -2.92 -9.72
C SER A 148 -3.61 -3.49 -11.12
N VAL A 149 -2.40 -3.93 -11.43
CA VAL A 149 -2.06 -4.56 -12.72
C VAL A 149 -1.49 -5.95 -12.46
N ILE A 150 -1.97 -6.93 -13.21
CA ILE A 150 -1.40 -8.27 -13.19
C ILE A 150 -0.14 -8.27 -14.07
N VAL A 151 0.99 -8.60 -13.48
CA VAL A 151 2.28 -8.59 -14.19
C VAL A 151 2.96 -9.95 -13.98
N ASP A 152 3.49 -10.52 -15.07
CA ASP A 152 4.45 -11.62 -14.97
C ASP A 152 5.78 -11.09 -14.43
N PRO A 153 6.20 -11.46 -13.20
CA PRO A 153 7.46 -10.98 -12.64
C PRO A 153 8.68 -11.36 -13.49
N LYS A 154 8.60 -12.45 -14.26
CA LYS A 154 9.68 -12.88 -15.16
C LYS A 154 9.85 -11.96 -16.38
N SER A 155 8.83 -11.13 -16.67
CA SER A 155 8.87 -10.16 -17.76
C SER A 155 9.59 -8.86 -17.41
N LEU A 156 9.98 -8.67 -16.14
CA LEU A 156 10.73 -7.49 -15.70
C LEU A 156 12.16 -7.52 -16.25
N LYS A 157 12.61 -6.37 -16.77
CA LYS A 157 13.96 -6.18 -17.29
C LYS A 157 14.90 -5.72 -16.18
N LEU A 158 15.29 -6.64 -15.32
CA LEU A 158 16.16 -6.34 -14.19
C LEU A 158 17.63 -6.63 -14.54
N GLN A 159 18.52 -5.72 -14.09
CA GLN A 159 19.96 -5.92 -14.17
C GLN A 159 20.43 -6.98 -13.19
N LYS A 160 21.59 -7.59 -13.47
CA LYS A 160 22.22 -8.52 -12.52
C LYS A 160 22.59 -7.79 -11.23
N LYS A 161 22.31 -8.40 -10.08
CA LYS A 161 22.70 -7.85 -8.78
C LYS A 161 24.20 -7.62 -8.70
N VAL A 162 24.61 -6.40 -8.31
CA VAL A 162 25.98 -6.06 -7.96
C VAL A 162 26.19 -6.44 -6.48
N LYS A 163 27.20 -7.26 -6.21
CA LYS A 163 27.58 -7.62 -4.83
C LYS A 163 28.52 -6.55 -4.29
N LEU A 164 28.12 -5.88 -3.25
CA LEU A 164 28.97 -5.00 -2.46
C LEU A 164 29.75 -5.81 -1.41
N LYS A 165 30.95 -5.36 -1.08
CA LYS A 165 31.70 -5.93 0.05
C LYS A 165 30.93 -5.67 1.34
N PRO A 166 30.87 -6.63 2.27
CA PRO A 166 30.36 -6.33 3.61
C PRO A 166 31.11 -5.16 4.22
N MET A 167 30.46 -4.42 5.10
CA MET A 167 31.12 -3.40 5.91
C MET A 167 31.76 -4.09 7.13
N ASP A 168 32.92 -3.60 7.57
CA ASP A 168 33.59 -4.13 8.73
C ASP A 168 32.86 -3.75 10.05
N SER A 169 32.24 -2.57 10.05
CA SER A 169 31.41 -2.08 11.15
C SER A 169 30.28 -1.20 10.64
N GLU A 170 29.11 -1.22 11.30
CA GLU A 170 28.01 -0.29 11.04
C GLU A 170 28.41 1.17 11.35
N CYS A 171 29.36 1.36 12.24
CA CYS A 171 29.91 2.69 12.56
C CYS A 171 30.70 3.33 11.40
N ASP A 172 31.09 2.55 10.39
CA ASP A 172 31.76 3.05 9.18
C ASP A 172 30.78 3.61 8.15
N ALA A 173 29.46 3.56 8.43
CA ALA A 173 28.44 4.07 7.53
C ALA A 173 28.47 5.61 7.50
N ILE A 174 28.62 6.15 6.29
CA ILE A 174 28.43 7.58 6.00
C ILE A 174 27.20 7.65 5.09
N ILE A 175 26.09 8.18 5.63
CA ILE A 175 24.79 8.20 4.99
C ILE A 175 24.49 9.60 4.49
N TYR A 176 24.11 9.73 3.23
CA TYR A 176 23.62 10.97 2.65
C TYR A 176 22.14 10.81 2.32
N GLU A 177 21.28 11.63 2.90
CA GLU A 177 19.84 11.65 2.59
C GLU A 177 19.59 12.47 1.33
N ALA A 178 18.79 11.92 0.41
CA ALA A 178 18.49 12.54 -0.88
C ALA A 178 17.05 12.29 -1.32
N SER A 179 16.43 13.33 -1.88
CA SER A 179 15.16 13.22 -2.61
C SER A 179 15.43 12.89 -4.07
N ILE A 180 14.68 11.95 -4.64
CA ILE A 180 14.73 11.63 -6.08
C ILE A 180 14.49 12.88 -6.93
N ARG A 181 13.48 13.66 -6.53
CA ARG A 181 13.09 14.87 -7.25
C ARG A 181 14.14 15.97 -7.14
N ASP A 182 14.56 16.27 -5.92
CA ASP A 182 15.35 17.47 -5.66
C ASP A 182 16.77 17.34 -6.14
N MET A 183 17.32 16.14 -6.12
CA MET A 183 18.70 15.86 -6.56
C MET A 183 18.99 16.28 -8.01
N THR A 184 17.96 16.34 -8.86
CA THR A 184 18.09 16.69 -10.29
C THR A 184 17.15 17.82 -10.73
N SER A 185 16.52 18.53 -9.78
CA SER A 185 15.51 19.56 -10.09
C SER A 185 16.11 20.89 -10.57
N GLN A 186 17.40 21.14 -10.32
CA GLN A 186 18.06 22.39 -10.66
C GLN A 186 18.12 22.59 -12.16
N THR A 187 17.71 23.78 -12.63
CA THR A 187 17.80 24.15 -14.03
C THR A 187 19.26 24.20 -14.48
N GLY A 188 19.56 23.66 -15.67
CA GLY A 188 20.89 23.66 -16.25
C GLY A 188 21.82 22.53 -15.78
N ILE A 189 21.35 21.60 -14.94
CA ILE A 189 22.12 20.42 -14.53
C ILE A 189 22.46 19.48 -15.71
N GLY A 190 21.72 19.61 -16.83
CA GLY A 190 21.98 18.84 -18.06
C GLY A 190 21.50 17.39 -18.02
N VAL A 191 20.80 16.97 -16.93
CA VAL A 191 20.20 15.65 -16.83
C VAL A 191 19.00 15.55 -17.78
N SER A 192 18.92 14.46 -18.56
CA SER A 192 17.88 14.28 -19.59
C SER A 192 16.49 14.08 -19.01
N HIS A 193 16.42 13.44 -17.85
CA HIS A 193 15.16 13.12 -17.16
C HIS A 193 15.20 13.59 -15.70
N PRO A 194 15.19 14.93 -15.47
CA PRO A 194 15.21 15.45 -14.10
C PRO A 194 13.99 15.01 -13.30
N LYS A 195 14.16 14.88 -11.98
CA LYS A 195 13.10 14.49 -11.02
C LYS A 195 12.57 13.06 -11.18
N LYS A 196 13.30 12.19 -11.90
CA LYS A 196 12.90 10.80 -12.18
C LYS A 196 13.94 9.82 -11.65
N PHE A 197 13.55 8.55 -11.44
CA PHE A 197 14.47 7.49 -11.02
C PHE A 197 15.68 7.40 -11.94
N VAL A 198 15.45 7.38 -13.25
CA VAL A 198 16.53 7.30 -14.25
C VAL A 198 17.46 8.50 -14.23
N GLY A 199 16.95 9.69 -13.92
CA GLY A 199 17.75 10.90 -13.84
C GLY A 199 18.64 10.97 -12.61
N PHE A 200 18.28 10.26 -11.51
CA PHE A 200 19.01 10.32 -10.25
C PHE A 200 20.46 9.86 -10.40
N THR A 201 20.73 8.81 -11.17
CA THR A 201 22.07 8.26 -11.41
C THR A 201 22.68 8.68 -12.74
N GLU A 202 21.98 9.55 -13.51
CA GLU A 202 22.47 10.05 -14.78
C GLU A 202 23.67 10.97 -14.57
N GLU A 203 24.75 10.71 -15.31
CA GLU A 203 25.96 11.56 -15.35
C GLU A 203 26.20 12.05 -16.79
N ASN A 204 26.60 13.31 -16.91
CA ASN A 204 26.98 13.94 -18.17
C ASN A 204 28.19 14.85 -17.95
N GLU A 205 28.65 15.53 -19.00
CA GLU A 205 29.82 16.42 -18.91
C GLU A 205 29.60 17.58 -17.92
N ILE A 206 28.36 18.10 -17.83
CA ILE A 206 28.03 19.20 -16.90
C ILE A 206 28.07 18.70 -15.45
N THR A 207 27.43 17.56 -15.16
CA THR A 207 27.39 17.01 -13.77
C THR A 207 28.78 16.66 -13.30
N LYS A 208 29.66 16.15 -14.17
CA LYS A 208 31.05 15.84 -13.87
C LYS A 208 31.91 17.09 -13.68
N ALA A 209 31.79 18.06 -14.60
CA ALA A 209 32.59 19.28 -14.54
C ALA A 209 32.26 20.15 -13.33
N HIS A 210 30.98 20.21 -12.93
CA HIS A 210 30.51 21.03 -11.80
C HIS A 210 30.27 20.22 -10.51
N ASN A 211 30.55 18.93 -10.54
CA ASN A 211 30.38 18.02 -9.39
C ASN A 211 28.96 18.13 -8.79
N THR A 212 27.93 17.87 -9.61
CA THR A 212 26.52 17.94 -9.21
C THR A 212 25.82 16.61 -9.42
N GLY A 213 24.62 16.45 -8.88
CA GLY A 213 23.83 15.23 -9.00
C GLY A 213 24.56 13.99 -8.50
N PHE A 214 24.52 12.89 -9.22
CA PHE A 214 25.17 11.63 -8.83
C PHE A 214 26.71 11.74 -8.76
N SER A 215 27.33 12.56 -9.61
CA SER A 215 28.77 12.85 -9.52
C SER A 215 29.16 13.46 -8.18
N TYR A 216 28.30 14.32 -7.61
CA TYR A 216 28.49 14.88 -6.27
C TYR A 216 28.46 13.80 -5.19
N LEU A 217 27.45 12.92 -5.19
CA LEU A 217 27.36 11.82 -4.23
C LEU A 217 28.61 10.94 -4.25
N LYS A 218 29.11 10.61 -5.44
CA LYS A 218 30.35 9.84 -5.58
C LYS A 218 31.57 10.58 -5.02
N SER A 219 31.63 11.89 -5.19
CA SER A 219 32.77 12.70 -4.73
C SER A 219 32.83 12.85 -3.22
N LEU A 220 31.69 12.73 -2.52
CA LEU A 220 31.63 12.79 -1.06
C LEU A 220 32.21 11.56 -0.38
N GLY A 221 32.40 10.44 -1.11
CA GLY A 221 32.87 9.19 -0.51
C GLY A 221 31.87 8.55 0.46
N VAL A 222 30.58 8.85 0.31
CA VAL A 222 29.51 8.26 1.13
C VAL A 222 29.39 6.75 0.86
N THR A 223 29.05 6.00 1.88
CA THR A 223 28.84 4.56 1.79
C THR A 223 27.39 4.21 1.48
N HIS A 224 26.46 5.10 1.82
CA HIS A 224 25.02 4.93 1.64
C HIS A 224 24.38 6.21 1.13
N VAL A 225 23.37 6.03 0.28
CA VAL A 225 22.37 7.05 0.04
C VAL A 225 21.05 6.58 0.67
N GLN A 226 20.45 7.42 1.52
CA GLN A 226 19.12 7.21 2.05
C GLN A 226 18.14 7.99 1.19
N LEU A 227 17.28 7.27 0.48
CA LEU A 227 16.27 7.90 -0.35
C LEU A 227 15.07 8.28 0.52
N MET A 228 14.69 9.57 0.50
CA MET A 228 13.41 10.03 1.00
C MET A 228 12.31 9.19 0.35
N PRO A 229 11.10 9.12 0.93
CA PRO A 229 10.12 8.11 0.55
C PRO A 229 9.92 7.96 -0.96
N VAL A 230 10.04 6.72 -1.43
CA VAL A 230 9.89 6.33 -2.86
C VAL A 230 8.69 5.42 -3.09
N PHE A 231 7.94 5.10 -2.03
CA PHE A 231 6.67 4.39 -2.17
C PHE A 231 5.56 5.37 -2.54
N ASP A 232 4.47 4.83 -3.11
CA ASP A 232 3.29 5.56 -3.57
C ASP A 232 2.72 6.46 -2.45
N PHE A 233 2.77 7.76 -2.65
CA PHE A 233 2.35 8.78 -1.69
C PHE A 233 1.28 9.69 -2.28
N GLY A 234 0.52 10.38 -1.41
CA GLY A 234 -0.60 11.26 -1.80
C GLY A 234 -0.16 12.66 -2.19
N SER A 235 -1.17 13.51 -2.42
CA SER A 235 -1.08 14.95 -2.72
C SER A 235 -0.27 15.37 -3.97
N VAL A 236 0.27 14.43 -4.73
CA VAL A 236 0.89 14.67 -6.05
C VAL A 236 0.17 13.81 -7.08
N ASP A 237 -0.21 14.39 -8.20
CA ASP A 237 -0.72 13.65 -9.33
C ASP A 237 0.47 13.04 -10.11
N GLU A 238 0.55 11.71 -10.16
CA GLU A 238 1.63 11.00 -10.84
C GLU A 238 1.72 11.32 -12.35
N VAL A 239 0.59 11.67 -12.98
CA VAL A 239 0.55 12.04 -14.42
C VAL A 239 1.00 13.48 -14.62
N TYR A 240 0.74 14.36 -13.64
CA TYR A 240 1.10 15.78 -13.67
C TYR A 240 1.98 16.18 -12.46
N PRO A 241 3.14 15.52 -12.25
CA PRO A 241 3.89 15.59 -11.00
C PRO A 241 4.55 16.93 -10.71
N ASN A 242 4.49 17.89 -11.62
CA ASN A 242 5.11 19.21 -11.44
C ASN A 242 4.15 20.27 -10.87
N ILE A 243 2.85 19.93 -10.69
CA ILE A 243 1.85 20.89 -10.19
C ILE A 243 2.03 21.09 -8.67
N PHE A 244 2.28 20.00 -7.94
CA PHE A 244 2.48 20.03 -6.50
C PHE A 244 3.84 19.47 -6.11
N TYR A 245 4.26 19.80 -4.88
CA TYR A 245 5.48 19.29 -4.28
C TYR A 245 5.16 18.50 -3.02
N ASN A 246 5.78 17.34 -2.89
CA ASN A 246 5.68 16.51 -1.70
C ASN A 246 7.02 15.82 -1.42
N TRP A 247 7.33 15.64 -0.14
CA TRP A 247 8.49 14.87 0.29
C TRP A 247 8.23 13.36 0.33
N GLY A 248 6.96 12.93 0.26
CA GLY A 248 6.56 11.53 0.23
C GLY A 248 6.18 10.94 1.59
N TYR A 249 6.04 11.76 2.65
CA TYR A 249 5.70 11.28 3.99
C TYR A 249 4.20 11.12 4.24
N ASP A 250 3.41 10.84 3.21
CA ASP A 250 1.97 10.60 3.26
C ASP A 250 1.58 9.38 2.40
N PRO A 251 1.91 8.16 2.85
CA PRO A 251 1.80 6.95 2.04
C PRO A 251 0.35 6.61 1.68
N VAL A 252 0.17 6.16 0.44
CA VAL A 252 -1.09 5.62 -0.10
C VAL A 252 -1.00 4.10 -0.22
N GLN A 253 0.13 3.59 -0.73
CA GLN A 253 0.39 2.17 -0.92
C GLN A 253 1.81 1.80 -0.46
N TYR A 254 1.92 0.87 0.49
CA TYR A 254 3.24 0.48 1.03
C TYR A 254 4.06 -0.43 0.13
N ARG A 255 3.45 -1.06 -0.87
CA ARG A 255 4.14 -2.04 -1.74
C ARG A 255 4.39 -1.55 -3.15
N CYS A 256 3.87 -0.40 -3.51
CA CYS A 256 4.05 0.21 -4.83
C CYS A 256 5.08 1.33 -4.77
N LEU A 257 5.88 1.47 -5.81
CA LEU A 257 6.76 2.61 -5.97
C LEU A 257 5.99 3.83 -6.49
N GLU A 258 6.47 5.01 -6.18
CA GLU A 258 5.90 6.29 -6.61
C GLU A 258 6.00 6.46 -8.13
N GLY A 259 4.85 6.64 -8.76
CA GLY A 259 4.76 6.79 -10.22
C GLY A 259 5.21 8.15 -10.72
N ALA A 260 5.16 9.22 -9.91
CA ALA A 260 5.70 10.52 -10.27
C ALA A 260 7.20 10.49 -10.57
N TYR A 261 7.92 9.51 -10.01
CA TYR A 261 9.35 9.32 -10.27
C TYR A 261 9.64 8.43 -11.49
N SER A 262 8.63 7.79 -12.10
CA SER A 262 8.77 7.01 -13.32
C SER A 262 8.59 7.88 -14.57
N LEU A 263 9.18 7.47 -15.69
CA LEU A 263 9.00 8.12 -17.00
C LEU A 263 7.56 7.97 -17.52
N ASP A 264 6.92 6.84 -17.21
CA ASP A 264 5.52 6.58 -17.54
C ASP A 264 4.77 5.95 -16.36
N PRO A 265 4.02 6.74 -15.59
CA PRO A 265 3.26 6.23 -14.44
C PRO A 265 2.15 5.24 -14.82
N LYS A 266 1.74 5.20 -16.10
CA LYS A 266 0.75 4.22 -16.59
C LYS A 266 1.34 2.84 -16.82
N ASN A 267 2.66 2.74 -16.92
CA ASN A 267 3.36 1.48 -17.06
C ASN A 267 3.85 0.97 -15.69
N ALA A 268 3.03 0.14 -15.05
CA ALA A 268 3.31 -0.36 -13.71
C ALA A 268 4.65 -1.12 -13.57
N LYS A 269 5.16 -1.72 -14.65
CA LYS A 269 6.47 -2.41 -14.67
C LYS A 269 7.62 -1.42 -14.68
N LEU A 270 7.46 -0.33 -15.42
CA LEU A 270 8.55 0.60 -15.70
C LEU A 270 9.10 1.22 -14.42
N ARG A 271 8.23 1.63 -13.47
CA ARG A 271 8.67 2.20 -12.20
C ARG A 271 9.58 1.26 -11.41
N ILE A 272 9.31 -0.06 -11.45
CA ILE A 272 10.15 -1.07 -10.79
C ILE A 272 11.47 -1.27 -11.53
N GLU A 273 11.45 -1.34 -12.86
CA GLU A 273 12.64 -1.49 -13.69
C GLU A 273 13.58 -0.28 -13.55
N GLU A 274 13.03 0.94 -13.54
CA GLU A 274 13.78 2.19 -13.36
C GLU A 274 14.41 2.30 -11.97
N PHE A 275 13.63 1.99 -10.93
CA PHE A 275 14.15 1.98 -9.57
C PHE A 275 15.22 0.91 -9.36
N ALA A 276 15.02 -0.30 -9.90
CA ALA A 276 16.04 -1.35 -9.85
C ALA A 276 17.32 -0.94 -10.57
N ASN A 277 17.23 -0.19 -11.68
CA ASN A 277 18.38 0.35 -12.38
C ASN A 277 19.11 1.42 -11.54
N LEU A 278 18.36 2.30 -10.84
CA LEU A 278 18.95 3.27 -9.92
C LEU A 278 19.75 2.56 -8.82
N VAL A 279 19.17 1.54 -8.19
CA VAL A 279 19.85 0.73 -7.15
C VAL A 279 21.08 0.05 -7.73
N HIS A 280 20.98 -0.52 -8.94
CA HIS A 280 22.10 -1.15 -9.62
C HIS A 280 23.26 -0.17 -9.84
N ASP A 281 22.98 1.05 -10.32
CA ASP A 281 23.99 2.06 -10.60
C ASP A 281 24.64 2.61 -9.31
N CYS A 282 23.85 2.81 -8.25
CA CYS A 282 24.39 3.11 -6.93
C CYS A 282 25.38 2.02 -6.47
N HIS A 283 24.97 0.76 -6.55
CA HIS A 283 25.83 -0.37 -6.18
C HIS A 283 27.09 -0.47 -7.05
N LYS A 284 27.01 -0.20 -8.34
CA LYS A 284 28.20 -0.12 -9.21
C LYS A 284 29.17 0.96 -8.77
N ALA A 285 28.67 2.07 -8.24
CA ALA A 285 29.46 3.14 -7.68
C ALA A 285 29.97 2.85 -6.24
N GLY A 286 29.63 1.69 -5.66
CA GLY A 286 30.00 1.32 -4.30
C GLY A 286 29.08 1.90 -3.22
N ILE A 287 27.99 2.56 -3.58
CA ILE A 287 27.03 3.23 -2.70
C ILE A 287 25.87 2.29 -2.44
N ARG A 288 25.55 2.01 -1.18
CA ARG A 288 24.35 1.26 -0.77
C ARG A 288 23.12 2.16 -0.78
N VAL A 289 21.97 1.58 -0.96
CA VAL A 289 20.70 2.32 -0.95
C VAL A 289 19.90 1.93 0.29
N ASN A 290 19.57 2.93 1.12
CA ASN A 290 18.61 2.82 2.20
C ASN A 290 17.30 3.48 1.76
N LEU A 291 16.17 2.95 2.23
CA LEU A 291 14.86 3.53 2.00
C LEU A 291 14.32 4.14 3.29
N ASP A 292 13.82 5.36 3.19
CA ASP A 292 13.05 5.99 4.25
C ASP A 292 11.59 5.55 4.10
N LEU A 293 11.04 4.91 5.14
CA LEU A 293 9.73 4.27 5.11
C LEU A 293 8.83 4.83 6.22
N VAL A 294 7.60 5.16 5.85
CA VAL A 294 6.60 5.73 6.76
C VAL A 294 5.55 4.68 7.07
N PHE A 295 5.55 4.12 8.29
CA PHE A 295 4.60 3.09 8.72
C PHE A 295 3.65 3.54 9.83
N ASN A 296 3.75 4.78 10.30
CA ASN A 296 3.00 5.30 11.44
C ASN A 296 1.64 5.91 11.06
N HIS A 297 1.44 6.27 9.79
CA HIS A 297 0.18 6.84 9.28
C HIS A 297 0.04 6.61 7.78
N VAL A 298 -1.12 7.00 7.22
CA VAL A 298 -1.39 7.03 5.77
C VAL A 298 -1.93 8.39 5.36
N TYR A 299 -1.92 8.69 4.06
CA TYR A 299 -2.42 9.96 3.52
C TYR A 299 -3.89 10.19 3.86
N VAL A 300 -4.78 9.32 3.40
CA VAL A 300 -6.23 9.39 3.67
C VAL A 300 -6.72 8.01 4.09
N LYS A 301 -7.12 7.88 5.35
CA LYS A 301 -7.59 6.62 5.93
C LYS A 301 -8.75 5.99 5.14
N GLU A 302 -9.72 6.80 4.73
CA GLU A 302 -10.92 6.37 4.01
C GLU A 302 -10.61 5.73 2.64
N ASN A 303 -9.45 6.08 2.06
CA ASN A 303 -8.98 5.56 0.78
C ASN A 303 -7.99 4.41 0.92
N PHE A 304 -7.54 4.13 2.14
CA PHE A 304 -6.53 3.11 2.38
C PHE A 304 -7.07 1.70 2.09
N ALA A 305 -6.39 0.98 1.20
CA ALA A 305 -6.88 -0.30 0.70
C ALA A 305 -7.11 -1.34 1.80
N LEU A 306 -6.20 -1.46 2.76
CA LEU A 306 -6.33 -2.40 3.88
C LEU A 306 -7.52 -2.04 4.78
N GLU A 307 -7.76 -0.76 5.06
CA GLU A 307 -8.92 -0.30 5.83
C GLU A 307 -10.23 -0.62 5.12
N ASN A 308 -10.26 -0.49 3.81
CA ASN A 308 -11.43 -0.81 3.01
C ASN A 308 -11.69 -2.33 2.88
N MET A 309 -10.66 -3.17 3.10
CA MET A 309 -10.81 -4.63 3.21
C MET A 309 -11.33 -5.07 4.58
N VAL A 310 -10.75 -4.51 5.65
CA VAL A 310 -11.08 -4.86 7.04
C VAL A 310 -11.17 -3.57 7.87
N PRO A 311 -12.33 -2.89 7.85
CA PRO A 311 -12.51 -1.63 8.56
C PRO A 311 -12.18 -1.73 10.04
N ASP A 312 -11.58 -0.66 10.57
CA ASP A 312 -11.22 -0.49 11.98
C ASP A 312 -10.09 -1.44 12.48
N TYR A 313 -9.51 -2.28 11.59
CA TYR A 313 -8.48 -3.25 12.00
C TYR A 313 -7.09 -2.63 12.07
N TYR A 314 -6.71 -1.78 11.12
CA TYR A 314 -5.34 -1.31 10.94
C TYR A 314 -5.00 -0.01 11.67
N PHE A 315 -5.99 0.70 12.22
CA PHE A 315 -5.78 1.98 12.89
C PHE A 315 -5.97 1.89 14.40
N LEU A 316 -5.19 2.68 15.13
CA LEU A 316 -5.36 2.86 16.57
C LEU A 316 -6.69 3.57 16.88
N MET A 317 -7.44 3.02 17.83
CA MET A 317 -8.71 3.57 18.28
C MET A 317 -8.72 3.66 19.82
N ASN A 318 -9.35 4.70 20.35
CA ASN A 318 -9.64 4.80 21.77
C ASN A 318 -10.85 3.92 22.16
N ARG A 319 -11.19 3.88 23.43
CA ARG A 319 -12.32 3.07 23.94
C ARG A 319 -13.68 3.53 23.42
N GLU A 320 -13.79 4.78 23.05
CA GLU A 320 -14.99 5.41 22.49
C GLU A 320 -15.17 5.12 21.00
N GLY A 321 -14.19 4.47 20.35
CA GLY A 321 -14.19 4.15 18.90
C GLY A 321 -13.70 5.29 18.03
N GLU A 322 -13.05 6.29 18.59
CA GLU A 322 -12.43 7.37 17.84
C GLU A 322 -11.00 7.00 17.47
N PHE A 323 -10.57 7.39 16.27
CA PHE A 323 -9.22 7.12 15.79
C PHE A 323 -8.20 8.02 16.50
N SER A 324 -7.05 7.42 16.85
CA SER A 324 -5.91 8.14 17.41
C SER A 324 -5.29 9.08 16.37
N ASN A 325 -4.76 10.19 16.85
CA ASN A 325 -4.01 11.18 16.08
C ASN A 325 -2.71 11.57 16.81
N GLY A 326 -2.02 10.63 17.38
CA GLY A 326 -0.75 10.85 18.10
C GLY A 326 0.39 11.28 17.18
N SER A 327 0.34 10.88 15.91
CA SER A 327 1.28 11.32 14.86
C SER A 327 1.01 12.75 14.35
N PHE A 328 -0.13 13.36 14.69
CA PHE A 328 -0.63 14.63 14.14
C PHE A 328 -0.93 14.61 12.63
N CYS A 329 -1.01 13.41 12.04
CA CYS A 329 -1.32 13.20 10.61
C CYS A 329 -2.80 12.85 10.36
N GLY A 330 -3.64 12.88 11.40
CA GLY A 330 -5.07 12.58 11.30
C GLY A 330 -5.44 11.11 11.48
N ASN A 331 -4.47 10.22 11.51
CA ASN A 331 -4.66 8.79 11.69
C ASN A 331 -3.35 8.14 12.15
N ASP A 332 -3.43 7.13 13.01
CA ASP A 332 -2.29 6.35 13.49
C ASP A 332 -2.49 4.88 13.14
N ILE A 333 -1.50 4.28 12.51
CA ILE A 333 -1.48 2.83 12.24
C ILE A 333 -1.24 2.08 13.55
N ASP A 334 -1.99 1.01 13.77
CA ASP A 334 -1.82 0.10 14.89
C ASP A 334 -0.73 -0.92 14.57
N THR A 335 0.41 -0.75 15.21
CA THR A 335 1.59 -1.63 15.06
C THR A 335 1.69 -2.69 16.16
N GLN A 336 0.60 -2.95 16.89
CA GLN A 336 0.60 -3.98 17.94
C GLN A 336 0.82 -5.40 17.39
N PRO A 337 1.31 -6.36 18.20
CA PRO A 337 1.77 -7.68 17.71
C PRO A 337 0.73 -8.49 16.94
N TYR A 338 -0.57 -8.23 17.14
CA TYR A 338 -1.64 -8.91 16.42
C TYR A 338 -1.91 -8.39 15.01
N ILE A 339 -1.37 -7.19 14.68
CA ILE A 339 -1.70 -6.42 13.47
C ILE A 339 -0.40 -5.98 12.82
N CYS A 340 0.59 -6.84 12.69
CA CYS A 340 1.87 -6.42 12.19
C CYS A 340 1.85 -6.26 10.66
N LEU A 341 1.71 -5.02 10.18
CA LEU A 341 1.96 -4.65 8.78
C LEU A 341 3.38 -5.02 8.32
N LEU A 342 4.34 -5.10 9.24
CA LEU A 342 5.72 -5.46 8.97
C LEU A 342 5.89 -6.91 8.49
N TYR A 343 5.04 -7.85 8.93
CA TYR A 343 5.09 -9.24 8.43
C TYR A 343 4.66 -9.42 6.98
N THR A 344 3.98 -8.43 6.40
CA THR A 344 3.60 -8.44 4.99
C THR A 344 4.58 -7.68 4.10
N SER A 345 5.61 -7.07 4.68
CA SER A 345 6.55 -6.19 3.99
C SER A 345 7.96 -6.76 3.84
N ASP A 346 8.15 -8.08 3.99
CA ASP A 346 9.44 -8.70 3.64
C ASP A 346 9.76 -8.43 2.17
N ALA A 347 10.44 -7.33 2.00
CA ALA A 347 10.95 -6.88 0.72
C ALA A 347 12.30 -7.55 0.43
#